data_32a5d126d7c63c986ad06e1a0ee06907
#
_entry.id   32a5d126d7c63c986ad06e1a0ee06907
#
_cell.length_a   1.000
_cell.length_b   1.000
_cell.length_c   1.000
_cell.angle_alpha   90.00
_cell.angle_beta   90.00
_cell.angle_gamma   90.00
#
_symmetry.space_group_name_H-M   'P 1'
#
loop_
_entity.id
_entity.type
_entity.pdbx_description
1 polymer ?
#
loop_
_entity_poly.entity_id
_entity_poly.type
_entity_poly.pdbx_seq_one_letter_code
_entity_poly.pdbx_strand_id
1 'polypeptide(L)'
;MHLQKTALVLEGGGMRGMFSAGVFEAFLAHQLTFPYITAVSAGACNILSYMSAQPLRTRQIIEHYVTDKRYFSVRNWIKSGSIFGFDFIFKELPKHLLPFDYAAYRAYPGVLQVAATDIVNGESIWYNQEALGQDFIPVRASSSMPFVAPVVKHEGRALLDGALLAPIPYQKALDAGYKKLIVVLTRNEGYRKKKGVPKFLLKSVYKKYPKLWDIMEQRPKLYNEQLEAVEKMEREGKAVIIRPQIPLTIDKFDIKPHKLLALHDHGIGCGIAAIDRIKELEQQ
;
A
#
# COMPACT_ATOMS: atom_id res chain seq x y z
N MET A 1 -17.68 -9.85 -10.65
CA MET A 1 -17.19 -9.70 -12.07
C MET A 1 -15.68 -9.91 -12.07
N HIS A 2 -15.20 -10.84 -12.85
CA HIS A 2 -13.76 -11.08 -13.01
C HIS A 2 -13.24 -10.21 -14.18
N LEU A 3 -12.37 -9.24 -13.86
CA LEU A 3 -11.70 -8.41 -14.86
C LEU A 3 -10.57 -9.22 -15.52
N GLN A 4 -10.27 -8.97 -16.78
CA GLN A 4 -9.21 -9.70 -17.51
C GLN A 4 -8.19 -8.79 -18.16
N LYS A 5 -8.58 -7.56 -18.54
CA LYS A 5 -7.75 -6.61 -19.27
C LYS A 5 -7.18 -5.50 -18.38
N THR A 6 -7.69 -5.38 -17.14
CA THR A 6 -7.43 -4.24 -16.27
C THR A 6 -6.68 -4.67 -15.02
N ALA A 7 -5.54 -4.05 -14.73
CA ALA A 7 -4.77 -4.27 -13.49
C ALA A 7 -5.14 -3.26 -12.40
N LEU A 8 -4.97 -3.67 -11.14
CA LEU A 8 -5.14 -2.81 -9.97
C LEU A 8 -3.79 -2.32 -9.46
N VAL A 9 -3.66 -1.02 -9.27
CA VAL A 9 -2.43 -0.35 -8.79
C VAL A 9 -2.71 0.37 -7.48
N LEU A 10 -1.95 0.06 -6.44
CA LEU A 10 -2.20 0.51 -5.07
C LEU A 10 -1.05 1.33 -4.53
N GLU A 11 -1.30 2.63 -4.30
CA GLU A 11 -0.38 3.53 -3.64
C GLU A 11 -0.18 3.16 -2.16
N GLY A 12 1.00 3.47 -1.62
CA GLY A 12 1.25 3.49 -0.19
C GLY A 12 0.67 4.74 0.49
N GLY A 13 0.68 4.77 1.83
CA GLY A 13 0.13 5.96 2.51
C GLY A 13 0.17 5.93 4.04
N GLY A 14 0.67 4.87 4.68
CA GLY A 14 0.51 4.65 6.11
C GLY A 14 -0.97 4.61 6.47
N MET A 15 -1.40 5.31 7.53
CA MET A 15 -2.80 5.29 7.98
C MET A 15 -3.79 5.90 6.98
N ARG A 16 -3.33 6.70 5.99
CA ARG A 16 -4.21 7.13 4.88
C ARG A 16 -4.68 5.96 4.00
N GLY A 17 -3.99 4.83 4.04
CA GLY A 17 -4.41 3.59 3.36
C GLY A 17 -5.77 3.04 3.83
N MET A 18 -6.35 3.57 4.92
CA MET A 18 -7.72 3.23 5.31
C MET A 18 -8.74 3.64 4.25
N PHE A 19 -8.44 4.67 3.45
CA PHE A 19 -9.20 4.99 2.25
C PHE A 19 -9.21 3.82 1.25
N SER A 20 -8.04 3.28 0.94
CA SER A 20 -7.92 2.16 0.01
C SER A 20 -8.64 0.92 0.54
N ALA A 21 -8.59 0.67 1.86
CA ALA A 21 -9.35 -0.42 2.48
C ALA A 21 -10.87 -0.25 2.27
N GLY A 22 -11.39 0.97 2.41
CA GLY A 22 -12.79 1.26 2.10
C GLY A 22 -13.15 1.03 0.63
N VAL A 23 -12.26 1.41 -0.31
CA VAL A 23 -12.45 1.10 -1.74
C VAL A 23 -12.53 -0.41 -1.97
N PHE A 24 -11.74 -1.21 -1.25
CA PHE A 24 -11.79 -2.68 -1.38
C PHE A 24 -13.09 -3.28 -0.85
N GLU A 25 -13.73 -2.68 0.16
CA GLU A 25 -15.06 -3.11 0.60
C GLU A 25 -16.10 -2.95 -0.53
N ALA A 26 -16.04 -1.83 -1.27
CA ALA A 26 -16.90 -1.64 -2.44
C ALA A 26 -16.61 -2.71 -3.53
N PHE A 27 -15.34 -3.03 -3.76
CA PHE A 27 -14.97 -4.08 -4.73
C PHE A 27 -15.46 -5.46 -4.28
N LEU A 28 -15.36 -5.80 -2.99
CA LEU A 28 -15.91 -7.05 -2.45
C LEU A 28 -17.44 -7.11 -2.61
N ALA A 29 -18.16 -6.04 -2.25
CA ALA A 29 -19.61 -5.97 -2.36
C ALA A 29 -20.09 -6.15 -3.81
N HIS A 30 -19.33 -5.66 -4.78
CA HIS A 30 -19.60 -5.81 -6.21
C HIS A 30 -18.93 -7.03 -6.84
N GLN A 31 -18.29 -7.90 -6.03
CA GLN A 31 -17.61 -9.12 -6.49
C GLN A 31 -16.62 -8.87 -7.65
N LEU A 32 -15.92 -7.73 -7.60
CA LEU A 32 -14.86 -7.44 -8.55
C LEU A 32 -13.61 -8.26 -8.18
N THR A 33 -12.95 -8.84 -9.17
CA THR A 33 -11.63 -9.46 -9.02
C THR A 33 -10.71 -9.01 -10.16
N PHE A 34 -9.43 -8.84 -9.84
CA PHE A 34 -8.42 -8.31 -10.76
C PHE A 34 -7.40 -9.40 -11.10
N PRO A 35 -7.02 -9.55 -12.38
CA PRO A 35 -6.05 -10.56 -12.80
C PRO A 35 -4.63 -10.25 -12.33
N TYR A 36 -4.33 -8.96 -12.11
CA TYR A 36 -3.01 -8.49 -11.71
C TYR A 36 -3.12 -7.29 -10.77
N ILE A 37 -2.40 -7.34 -9.67
CA ILE A 37 -2.41 -6.33 -8.63
C ILE A 37 -0.97 -5.95 -8.31
N THR A 38 -0.66 -4.66 -8.34
CA THR A 38 0.61 -4.12 -7.85
C THR A 38 0.38 -3.27 -6.63
N ALA A 39 1.12 -3.52 -5.57
CA ALA A 39 0.89 -2.88 -4.28
C ALA A 39 2.17 -2.50 -3.57
N VAL A 40 2.09 -1.45 -2.76
CA VAL A 40 3.21 -0.99 -1.94
C VAL A 40 2.75 -0.48 -0.58
N SER A 41 3.54 -0.75 0.48
CA SER A 41 3.32 -0.21 1.83
C SER A 41 1.89 -0.47 2.33
N ALA A 42 1.14 0.55 2.74
CA ALA A 42 -0.24 0.42 3.21
C ALA A 42 -1.17 -0.23 2.16
N GLY A 43 -0.95 0.00 0.87
CA GLY A 43 -1.69 -0.69 -0.19
C GLY A 43 -1.46 -2.19 -0.15
N ALA A 44 -0.20 -2.62 0.07
CA ALA A 44 0.14 -4.04 0.23
C ALA A 44 -0.42 -4.67 1.51
N CYS A 45 -0.52 -3.90 2.60
CA CYS A 45 -1.14 -4.39 3.84
C CYS A 45 -2.66 -4.61 3.68
N ASN A 46 -3.35 -3.62 3.12
CA ASN A 46 -4.81 -3.61 3.10
C ASN A 46 -5.40 -4.56 2.03
N ILE A 47 -4.68 -4.78 0.91
CA ILE A 47 -5.14 -5.68 -0.15
C ILE A 47 -5.28 -7.13 0.32
N LEU A 48 -4.54 -7.53 1.37
CA LEU A 48 -4.62 -8.88 1.93
C LEU A 48 -6.03 -9.22 2.41
N SER A 49 -6.71 -8.28 3.08
CA SER A 49 -8.10 -8.48 3.56
C SER A 49 -9.09 -8.65 2.40
N TYR A 50 -8.89 -7.92 1.31
CA TYR A 50 -9.68 -8.08 0.09
C TYR A 50 -9.43 -9.44 -0.59
N MET A 51 -8.17 -9.83 -0.78
CA MET A 51 -7.83 -11.10 -1.43
C MET A 51 -8.23 -12.33 -0.60
N SER A 52 -8.32 -12.20 0.72
CA SER A 52 -8.84 -13.25 1.61
C SER A 52 -10.37 -13.26 1.70
N ALA A 53 -11.07 -12.43 0.90
CA ALA A 53 -12.52 -12.32 0.91
C ALA A 53 -13.12 -12.09 2.33
N GLN A 54 -12.43 -11.30 3.15
CA GLN A 54 -12.84 -10.98 4.52
C GLN A 54 -13.36 -9.53 4.60
N PRO A 55 -14.66 -9.30 4.30
CA PRO A 55 -15.25 -7.97 4.36
C PRO A 55 -15.15 -7.41 5.79
N LEU A 56 -15.03 -6.10 5.88
CA LEU A 56 -14.92 -5.33 7.12
C LEU A 56 -13.75 -5.71 8.04
N ARG A 57 -12.84 -6.59 7.60
CA ARG A 57 -11.69 -6.97 8.42
C ARG A 57 -10.82 -5.77 8.80
N THR A 58 -10.51 -4.87 7.85
CA THR A 58 -9.74 -3.67 8.15
C THR A 58 -10.52 -2.71 9.05
N ARG A 59 -11.83 -2.61 8.90
CA ARG A 59 -12.70 -1.86 9.82
C ARG A 59 -12.60 -2.37 11.25
N GLN A 60 -12.69 -3.69 11.46
CA GLN A 60 -12.52 -4.32 12.78
C GLN A 60 -11.14 -4.05 13.38
N ILE A 61 -10.09 -4.03 12.56
CA ILE A 61 -8.75 -3.65 13.02
C ILE A 61 -8.74 -2.20 13.54
N ILE A 62 -9.40 -1.27 12.85
CA ILE A 62 -9.49 0.13 13.29
C ILE A 62 -10.28 0.22 14.60
N GLU A 63 -11.42 -0.46 14.70
CA GLU A 63 -12.33 -0.37 15.84
C GLU A 63 -11.72 -0.94 17.12
N HIS A 64 -10.99 -2.06 17.01
CA HIS A 64 -10.58 -2.84 18.19
C HIS A 64 -9.08 -2.78 18.49
N TYR A 65 -8.22 -2.51 17.49
CA TYR A 65 -6.78 -2.73 17.67
C TYR A 65 -5.89 -1.52 17.35
N VAL A 66 -6.36 -0.53 16.59
CA VAL A 66 -5.49 0.60 16.16
C VAL A 66 -4.96 1.42 17.33
N THR A 67 -5.70 1.49 18.46
CA THR A 67 -5.30 2.18 19.69
C THR A 67 -4.53 1.30 20.66
N ASP A 68 -4.40 -0.01 20.39
CA ASP A 68 -3.58 -0.90 21.20
C ASP A 68 -2.10 -0.48 21.09
N LYS A 69 -1.44 -0.36 22.24
CA LYS A 69 -0.02 0.02 22.31
C LYS A 69 0.90 -0.98 21.59
N ARG A 70 0.43 -2.24 21.38
CA ARG A 70 1.14 -3.25 20.58
C ARG A 70 1.02 -2.95 19.08
N TYR A 71 -0.05 -2.29 18.62
CA TYR A 71 -0.24 -1.92 17.23
C TYR A 71 0.63 -0.71 16.84
N PHE A 72 0.59 0.37 17.65
CA PHE A 72 1.30 1.61 17.37
C PHE A 72 1.70 2.30 18.68
N SER A 73 3.01 2.48 18.90
CA SER A 73 3.50 3.21 20.08
C SER A 73 4.98 3.57 19.97
N VAL A 74 5.37 4.61 20.72
CA VAL A 74 6.80 4.94 20.95
C VAL A 74 7.54 3.80 21.67
N ARG A 75 6.84 3.03 22.53
CA ARG A 75 7.41 1.84 23.18
C ARG A 75 7.86 0.79 22.16
N ASN A 76 7.06 0.57 21.10
CA ASN A 76 7.46 -0.34 20.03
C ASN A 76 8.74 0.17 19.35
N TRP A 77 8.82 1.48 19.08
CA TRP A 77 10.00 2.08 18.46
C TRP A 77 11.27 1.89 19.30
N ILE A 78 11.20 2.11 20.62
CA ILE A 78 12.31 1.86 21.55
C ILE A 78 12.71 0.38 21.58
N LYS A 79 11.72 -0.54 21.59
CA LYS A 79 11.95 -1.99 21.74
C LYS A 79 12.43 -2.65 20.45
N SER A 80 11.92 -2.26 19.31
CA SER A 80 12.11 -2.97 18.02
C SER A 80 12.57 -2.06 16.87
N GLY A 81 12.76 -0.76 17.10
CA GLY A 81 13.06 0.22 16.05
C GLY A 81 11.89 0.55 15.14
N SER A 82 10.71 -0.01 15.37
CA SER A 82 9.50 0.26 14.60
C SER A 82 8.41 0.87 15.47
N ILE A 83 7.82 1.98 15.03
CA ILE A 83 6.66 2.59 15.70
C ILE A 83 5.40 1.70 15.56
N PHE A 84 5.29 0.96 14.45
CA PHE A 84 4.29 -0.07 14.24
C PHE A 84 4.76 -1.40 14.83
N GLY A 85 3.90 -2.08 15.57
CA GLY A 85 4.20 -3.39 16.13
C GLY A 85 4.03 -4.50 15.09
N PHE A 86 5.00 -4.67 14.21
CA PHE A 86 4.90 -5.60 13.09
C PHE A 86 4.64 -7.06 13.52
N ASP A 87 5.20 -7.51 14.64
CA ASP A 87 4.90 -8.86 15.15
C ASP A 87 3.44 -8.96 15.64
N PHE A 88 2.90 -7.90 16.24
CA PHE A 88 1.48 -7.84 16.57
C PHE A 88 0.60 -7.86 15.33
N ILE A 89 0.90 -7.01 14.34
CA ILE A 89 0.09 -6.82 13.12
C ILE A 89 0.14 -8.06 12.21
N PHE A 90 1.32 -8.68 12.03
CA PHE A 90 1.51 -9.74 11.05
C PHE A 90 1.58 -11.16 11.63
N LYS A 91 1.63 -11.30 12.97
CA LYS A 91 1.66 -12.62 13.62
C LYS A 91 0.54 -12.80 14.61
N GLU A 92 0.48 -11.97 15.68
CA GLU A 92 -0.47 -12.17 16.78
C GLU A 92 -1.92 -11.92 16.32
N LEU A 93 -2.15 -10.80 15.63
CA LEU A 93 -3.48 -10.41 15.17
C LEU A 93 -4.07 -11.42 14.17
N PRO A 94 -3.38 -11.80 13.06
CA PRO A 94 -3.94 -12.72 12.08
C PRO A 94 -4.01 -14.18 12.54
N LYS A 95 -3.24 -14.57 13.56
CA LYS A 95 -3.25 -15.95 14.07
C LYS A 95 -4.22 -16.16 15.22
N HIS A 96 -4.43 -15.15 16.07
CA HIS A 96 -5.11 -15.34 17.36
C HIS A 96 -6.28 -14.38 17.62
N LEU A 97 -6.18 -13.12 17.23
CA LEU A 97 -7.14 -12.09 17.64
C LEU A 97 -8.20 -11.81 16.58
N LEU A 98 -7.80 -11.82 15.33
CA LEU A 98 -8.68 -11.65 14.17
C LEU A 98 -8.15 -12.58 13.07
N PRO A 99 -8.55 -13.87 13.08
CA PRO A 99 -7.99 -14.89 12.19
C PRO A 99 -8.03 -14.49 10.72
N PHE A 100 -6.91 -14.72 10.02
CA PHE A 100 -6.78 -14.45 8.60
C PHE A 100 -7.05 -15.72 7.79
N ASP A 101 -7.88 -15.62 6.77
CA ASP A 101 -8.16 -16.74 5.88
C ASP A 101 -7.06 -16.92 4.83
N TYR A 102 -6.03 -17.67 5.20
CA TYR A 102 -4.93 -18.01 4.29
C TYR A 102 -5.36 -18.90 3.12
N ALA A 103 -6.44 -19.67 3.26
CA ALA A 103 -6.93 -20.53 2.20
C ALA A 103 -7.60 -19.70 1.10
N ALA A 104 -8.52 -18.82 1.47
CA ALA A 104 -9.16 -17.88 0.55
C ALA A 104 -8.13 -16.94 -0.11
N TYR A 105 -7.16 -16.43 0.66
CA TYR A 105 -6.07 -15.61 0.13
C TYR A 105 -5.28 -16.34 -0.97
N ARG A 106 -4.89 -17.60 -0.74
CA ARG A 106 -4.16 -18.38 -1.74
C ARG A 106 -5.01 -18.76 -2.96
N ALA A 107 -6.31 -18.88 -2.77
CA ALA A 107 -7.26 -19.20 -3.84
C ALA A 107 -7.66 -17.98 -4.69
N TYR A 108 -7.19 -16.76 -4.34
CA TYR A 108 -7.48 -15.58 -5.14
C TYR A 108 -6.98 -15.76 -6.58
N PRO A 109 -7.84 -15.54 -7.60
CA PRO A 109 -7.54 -15.92 -9.00
C PRO A 109 -6.53 -15.00 -9.70
N GLY A 110 -6.12 -13.88 -9.09
CA GLY A 110 -5.19 -12.93 -9.68
C GLY A 110 -3.79 -13.02 -9.06
N VAL A 111 -2.83 -12.35 -9.70
CA VAL A 111 -1.44 -12.27 -9.26
C VAL A 111 -1.23 -10.97 -8.46
N LEU A 112 -0.73 -11.09 -7.22
CA LEU A 112 -0.27 -9.94 -6.44
C LEU A 112 1.25 -9.78 -6.61
N GLN A 113 1.68 -8.53 -6.80
CA GLN A 113 3.10 -8.11 -6.77
C GLN A 113 3.29 -7.02 -5.72
N VAL A 114 4.11 -7.29 -4.72
CA VAL A 114 4.44 -6.35 -3.64
C VAL A 114 5.84 -5.82 -3.83
N ALA A 115 5.98 -4.48 -3.86
CA ALA A 115 7.28 -3.82 -3.97
C ALA A 115 7.95 -3.66 -2.61
N ALA A 116 9.26 -3.94 -2.54
CA ALA A 116 10.16 -3.49 -1.49
C ALA A 116 11.39 -2.84 -2.13
N THR A 117 12.11 -1.99 -1.39
CA THR A 117 13.33 -1.34 -1.88
C THR A 117 14.55 -2.00 -1.29
N ASP A 118 15.41 -2.59 -2.13
CA ASP A 118 16.76 -3.00 -1.76
C ASP A 118 17.64 -1.75 -1.64
N ILE A 119 18.00 -1.38 -0.42
CA ILE A 119 18.75 -0.16 -0.14
C ILE A 119 20.26 -0.30 -0.31
N VAL A 120 20.76 -1.51 -0.55
CA VAL A 120 22.16 -1.77 -0.90
C VAL A 120 22.39 -1.53 -2.40
N ASN A 121 21.54 -2.13 -3.23
CA ASN A 121 21.64 -2.06 -4.68
C ASN A 121 20.91 -0.84 -5.27
N GLY A 122 19.94 -0.28 -4.54
CA GLY A 122 19.14 0.87 -4.99
C GLY A 122 18.10 0.49 -6.02
N GLU A 123 17.46 -0.68 -5.86
CA GLU A 123 16.51 -1.24 -6.82
C GLU A 123 15.19 -1.67 -6.15
N SER A 124 14.11 -1.73 -6.94
CA SER A 124 12.82 -2.29 -6.51
C SER A 124 12.86 -3.80 -6.64
N ILE A 125 12.57 -4.49 -5.55
CA ILE A 125 12.38 -5.95 -5.52
C ILE A 125 10.87 -6.22 -5.45
N TRP A 126 10.43 -7.20 -6.24
CA TRP A 126 9.03 -7.57 -6.35
C TRP A 126 8.82 -8.99 -5.85
N TYR A 127 7.87 -9.13 -4.94
CA TYR A 127 7.48 -10.39 -4.35
C TYR A 127 6.08 -10.75 -4.81
N ASN A 128 5.92 -11.93 -5.39
CA ASN A 128 4.61 -12.45 -5.76
C ASN A 128 3.89 -13.03 -4.53
N GLN A 129 2.63 -13.40 -4.69
CA GLN A 129 1.78 -13.93 -3.63
C GLN A 129 2.38 -15.14 -2.90
N GLU A 130 3.07 -16.04 -3.61
CA GLU A 130 3.69 -17.22 -3.03
C GLU A 130 4.89 -16.86 -2.15
N ALA A 131 5.71 -15.91 -2.58
CA ALA A 131 6.89 -15.43 -1.86
C ALA A 131 6.55 -14.65 -0.57
N LEU A 132 5.29 -14.19 -0.39
CA LEU A 132 4.90 -13.46 0.82
C LEU A 132 4.91 -14.33 2.08
N GLY A 133 4.71 -15.65 1.94
CA GLY A 133 4.69 -16.60 3.07
C GLY A 133 3.57 -16.31 4.08
N GLN A 134 3.55 -17.06 5.20
CA GLN A 134 2.52 -16.87 6.23
C GLN A 134 2.79 -15.67 7.17
N ASP A 135 4.04 -15.25 7.31
CA ASP A 135 4.43 -14.12 8.18
C ASP A 135 4.51 -12.80 7.40
N PHE A 136 4.19 -12.79 6.12
CA PHE A 136 4.16 -11.63 5.24
C PHE A 136 5.42 -10.74 5.34
N ILE A 137 6.63 -11.37 5.44
CA ILE A 137 7.89 -10.62 5.59
C ILE A 137 8.10 -9.59 4.47
N PRO A 138 7.84 -9.88 3.18
CA PRO A 138 7.95 -8.87 2.13
C PRO A 138 6.96 -7.70 2.28
N VAL A 139 5.76 -7.93 2.82
CA VAL A 139 4.79 -6.86 3.12
C VAL A 139 5.28 -5.99 4.28
N ARG A 140 5.89 -6.61 5.31
CA ARG A 140 6.57 -5.88 6.40
C ARG A 140 7.69 -5.00 5.84
N ALA A 141 8.52 -5.54 4.94
CA ALA A 141 9.58 -4.80 4.28
C ALA A 141 9.01 -3.63 3.46
N SER A 142 7.99 -3.91 2.65
CA SER A 142 7.25 -2.91 1.87
C SER A 142 6.68 -1.76 2.70
N SER A 143 6.44 -1.99 4.00
CA SER A 143 5.87 -1.02 4.95
C SER A 143 6.91 -0.44 5.92
N SER A 144 8.19 -0.83 5.78
CA SER A 144 9.27 -0.37 6.65
C SER A 144 9.80 1.00 6.20
N MET A 145 9.12 2.06 6.65
CA MET A 145 9.50 3.44 6.32
C MET A 145 10.80 3.83 7.01
N PRO A 146 11.74 4.52 6.32
CA PRO A 146 12.94 5.05 6.94
C PRO A 146 12.65 5.88 8.19
N PHE A 147 13.52 5.80 9.20
CA PHE A 147 13.49 6.44 10.51
C PHE A 147 12.43 5.93 11.50
N VAL A 148 11.37 5.27 11.04
CA VAL A 148 10.25 4.83 11.89
C VAL A 148 10.05 3.32 11.90
N ALA A 149 10.82 2.61 11.10
CA ALA A 149 10.87 1.14 11.07
C ALA A 149 12.30 0.66 10.75
N PRO A 150 12.70 -0.54 11.21
CA PRO A 150 14.03 -1.10 10.95
C PRO A 150 14.15 -1.56 9.49
N VAL A 151 15.41 -1.69 9.05
CA VAL A 151 15.75 -2.40 7.82
C VAL A 151 15.39 -3.88 7.98
N VAL A 152 14.58 -4.41 7.08
CA VAL A 152 14.20 -5.82 7.06
C VAL A 152 15.24 -6.61 6.27
N LYS A 153 15.82 -7.63 6.90
CA LYS A 153 16.71 -8.59 6.22
C LYS A 153 15.88 -9.76 5.71
N HIS A 154 15.90 -9.97 4.40
CA HIS A 154 15.18 -11.06 3.77
C HIS A 154 15.89 -11.50 2.49
N GLU A 155 16.09 -12.81 2.31
CA GLU A 155 16.77 -13.41 1.16
C GLU A 155 18.12 -12.74 0.81
N GLY A 156 18.94 -12.48 1.85
CA GLY A 156 20.24 -11.83 1.69
C GLY A 156 20.21 -10.32 1.38
N ARG A 157 19.04 -9.72 1.27
CA ARG A 157 18.82 -8.31 0.94
C ARG A 157 18.56 -7.46 2.18
N ALA A 158 18.83 -6.17 2.08
CA ALA A 158 18.47 -5.16 3.08
C ALA A 158 17.32 -4.30 2.53
N LEU A 159 16.12 -4.50 3.04
CA LEU A 159 14.89 -3.98 2.46
C LEU A 159 14.27 -2.87 3.33
N LEU A 160 13.74 -1.86 2.69
CA LEU A 160 12.86 -0.83 3.24
C LEU A 160 11.61 -0.65 2.37
N ASP A 161 10.76 0.32 2.75
CA ASP A 161 9.48 0.63 2.11
C ASP A 161 9.61 0.74 0.58
N GLY A 162 8.77 -0.02 -0.12
CA GLY A 162 8.74 -0.04 -1.59
C GLY A 162 8.36 1.29 -2.21
N ALA A 163 7.62 2.16 -1.48
CA ALA A 163 7.28 3.50 -1.94
C ALA A 163 8.47 4.48 -1.97
N LEU A 164 9.68 4.00 -1.69
CA LEU A 164 10.90 4.77 -1.96
C LEU A 164 11.18 4.85 -3.46
N LEU A 165 10.98 3.77 -4.20
CA LEU A 165 11.22 3.66 -5.65
C LEU A 165 9.95 3.43 -6.47
N ALA A 166 8.91 2.85 -5.89
CA ALA A 166 7.64 2.59 -6.57
C ALA A 166 6.44 3.12 -5.75
N PRO A 167 6.35 4.45 -5.49
CA PRO A 167 5.25 5.01 -4.69
C PRO A 167 3.87 4.79 -5.30
N ILE A 168 3.76 4.79 -6.63
CA ILE A 168 2.57 4.40 -7.40
C ILE A 168 3.04 3.33 -8.40
N PRO A 169 2.88 2.03 -8.08
CA PRO A 169 3.58 0.95 -8.79
C PRO A 169 2.94 0.59 -10.15
N TYR A 170 2.54 1.60 -10.95
CA TYR A 170 1.83 1.41 -12.23
C TYR A 170 2.72 0.79 -13.31
N GLN A 171 4.01 1.13 -13.33
CA GLN A 171 4.94 0.64 -14.36
C GLN A 171 5.03 -0.89 -14.33
N LYS A 172 5.02 -1.50 -13.15
CA LYS A 172 5.04 -2.97 -13.00
C LYS A 172 3.84 -3.65 -13.66
N ALA A 173 2.66 -3.00 -13.63
CA ALA A 173 1.47 -3.50 -14.33
C ALA A 173 1.60 -3.34 -15.85
N LEU A 174 2.16 -2.21 -16.30
CA LEU A 174 2.44 -2.01 -17.73
C LEU A 174 3.45 -3.02 -18.27
N ASP A 175 4.52 -3.28 -17.51
CA ASP A 175 5.56 -4.27 -17.87
C ASP A 175 5.00 -5.70 -17.95
N ALA A 176 3.93 -5.99 -17.19
CA ALA A 176 3.20 -7.25 -17.26
C ALA A 176 2.18 -7.30 -18.43
N GLY A 177 2.11 -6.27 -19.27
CA GLY A 177 1.28 -6.22 -20.47
C GLY A 177 -0.09 -5.56 -20.29
N TYR A 178 -0.46 -5.13 -19.08
CA TYR A 178 -1.74 -4.46 -18.81
C TYR A 178 -1.71 -3.01 -19.27
N LYS A 179 -2.58 -2.65 -20.21
CA LYS A 179 -2.66 -1.29 -20.77
C LYS A 179 -3.75 -0.43 -20.09
N LYS A 180 -4.60 -1.05 -19.28
CA LYS A 180 -5.71 -0.43 -18.56
C LYS A 180 -5.55 -0.62 -17.06
N LEU A 181 -5.68 0.46 -16.30
CA LEU A 181 -5.36 0.48 -14.88
C LEU A 181 -6.50 1.04 -14.03
N ILE A 182 -6.77 0.39 -12.90
CA ILE A 182 -7.48 1.01 -11.79
C ILE A 182 -6.42 1.42 -10.77
N VAL A 183 -6.33 2.71 -10.48
CA VAL A 183 -5.31 3.26 -9.60
C VAL A 183 -5.96 3.81 -8.33
N VAL A 184 -5.66 3.23 -7.18
CA VAL A 184 -6.15 3.72 -5.88
C VAL A 184 -5.07 4.56 -5.23
N LEU A 185 -5.33 5.87 -5.11
CA LEU A 185 -4.43 6.83 -4.50
C LEU A 185 -4.93 7.21 -3.09
N THR A 186 -3.99 7.59 -2.23
CA THR A 186 -4.25 7.97 -0.84
C THR A 186 -4.12 9.49 -0.60
N ARG A 187 -4.07 10.28 -1.67
CA ARG A 187 -3.98 11.74 -1.68
C ARG A 187 -5.06 12.34 -2.56
N ASN A 188 -5.52 13.54 -2.17
CA ASN A 188 -6.47 14.32 -2.94
C ASN A 188 -5.88 14.75 -4.29
N GLU A 189 -6.75 15.10 -5.20
CA GLU A 189 -6.39 15.75 -6.45
C GLU A 189 -5.57 17.03 -6.21
N GLY A 190 -4.66 17.34 -7.14
CA GLY A 190 -3.76 18.48 -7.04
C GLY A 190 -2.61 18.32 -6.06
N TYR A 191 -2.55 17.25 -5.27
CA TYR A 191 -1.40 17.01 -4.39
C TYR A 191 -0.12 16.83 -5.20
N ARG A 192 0.95 17.51 -4.75
CA ARG A 192 2.32 17.31 -5.25
C ARG A 192 3.28 17.27 -4.07
N LYS A 193 4.21 16.33 -4.10
CA LYS A 193 5.21 16.19 -3.06
C LYS A 193 6.29 17.24 -3.23
N LYS A 194 6.50 18.09 -2.19
CA LYS A 194 7.36 19.29 -2.28
C LYS A 194 8.76 19.08 -1.72
N LYS A 195 8.94 18.27 -0.65
CA LYS A 195 10.21 18.17 0.09
C LYS A 195 10.61 16.72 0.33
N GLY A 196 11.91 16.44 0.21
CA GLY A 196 12.59 15.24 0.67
C GLY A 196 13.13 15.39 2.09
N VAL A 197 13.82 14.36 2.55
CA VAL A 197 14.55 14.39 3.83
C VAL A 197 15.93 15.02 3.59
N PRO A 198 16.41 15.92 4.48
CA PRO A 198 17.75 16.51 4.36
C PRO A 198 18.85 15.43 4.34
N LYS A 199 19.77 15.55 3.38
CA LYS A 199 20.82 14.53 3.11
C LYS A 199 21.74 14.28 4.31
N PHE A 200 21.99 15.31 5.14
CA PHE A 200 22.83 15.14 6.34
C PHE A 200 22.22 14.19 7.38
N LEU A 201 20.89 14.20 7.54
CA LEU A 201 20.19 13.26 8.43
C LEU A 201 20.28 11.83 7.89
N LEU A 202 20.15 11.66 6.58
CA LEU A 202 20.30 10.35 5.94
C LEU A 202 21.70 9.80 6.13
N LYS A 203 22.73 10.62 5.93
CA LYS A 203 24.14 10.24 6.13
C LYS A 203 24.45 9.85 7.57
N SER A 204 23.81 10.49 8.56
CA SER A 204 24.04 10.17 9.98
C SER A 204 23.44 8.82 10.38
N VAL A 205 22.21 8.53 9.96
CA VAL A 205 21.45 7.33 10.35
C VAL A 205 21.78 6.14 9.44
N TYR A 206 21.90 6.37 8.13
CA TYR A 206 22.06 5.32 7.12
C TYR A 206 23.46 5.33 6.47
N LYS A 207 24.52 5.49 7.27
CA LYS A 207 25.93 5.53 6.81
C LYS A 207 26.29 4.35 5.90
N LYS A 208 25.76 3.15 6.20
CA LYS A 208 26.04 1.91 5.47
C LYS A 208 25.31 1.77 4.14
N TYR A 209 24.37 2.69 3.82
CA TYR A 209 23.46 2.57 2.68
C TYR A 209 23.47 3.86 1.83
N PRO A 210 24.58 4.19 1.14
CA PRO A 210 24.67 5.43 0.39
C PRO A 210 23.64 5.56 -0.74
N LYS A 211 23.24 4.44 -1.38
CA LYS A 211 22.17 4.44 -2.39
C LYS A 211 20.84 4.97 -1.85
N LEU A 212 20.53 4.70 -0.57
CA LEU A 212 19.32 5.22 0.06
C LEU A 212 19.30 6.75 0.14
N TRP A 213 20.47 7.42 0.24
CA TRP A 213 20.52 8.89 0.28
C TRP A 213 20.03 9.50 -1.03
N ASP A 214 20.49 8.97 -2.15
CA ASP A 214 20.11 9.44 -3.48
C ASP A 214 18.62 9.14 -3.78
N ILE A 215 18.15 7.93 -3.41
CA ILE A 215 16.74 7.54 -3.53
C ILE A 215 15.86 8.52 -2.76
N MET A 216 16.19 8.82 -1.51
CA MET A 216 15.39 9.71 -0.66
C MET A 216 15.40 11.16 -1.15
N GLU A 217 16.50 11.63 -1.72
CA GLU A 217 16.61 12.94 -2.32
C GLU A 217 15.73 13.07 -3.57
N GLN A 218 15.70 12.05 -4.43
CA GLN A 218 14.93 12.03 -5.68
C GLN A 218 13.44 11.68 -5.47
N ARG A 219 13.09 11.12 -4.32
CA ARG A 219 11.75 10.64 -4.03
C ARG A 219 10.61 11.63 -4.31
N PRO A 220 10.70 12.95 -4.02
CA PRO A 220 9.63 13.89 -4.35
C PRO A 220 9.39 14.02 -5.85
N LYS A 221 10.46 14.08 -6.64
CA LYS A 221 10.42 14.14 -8.10
C LYS A 221 9.81 12.87 -8.67
N LEU A 222 10.32 11.71 -8.28
CA LEU A 222 9.82 10.41 -8.72
C LEU A 222 8.31 10.21 -8.41
N TYR A 223 7.87 10.60 -7.21
CA TYR A 223 6.46 10.54 -6.85
C TYR A 223 5.59 11.37 -7.79
N ASN A 224 6.01 12.61 -8.07
CA ASN A 224 5.24 13.51 -8.91
C ASN A 224 5.22 13.05 -10.38
N GLU A 225 6.32 12.49 -10.89
CA GLU A 225 6.39 11.91 -12.23
C GLU A 225 5.45 10.70 -12.38
N GLN A 226 5.43 9.79 -11.38
CA GLN A 226 4.54 8.64 -11.39
C GLN A 226 3.07 9.06 -11.28
N LEU A 227 2.77 10.07 -10.44
CA LEU A 227 1.42 10.63 -10.33
C LEU A 227 0.97 11.26 -11.65
N GLU A 228 1.80 12.07 -12.28
CA GLU A 228 1.50 12.69 -13.57
C GLU A 228 1.26 11.65 -14.67
N ALA A 229 2.06 10.58 -14.68
CA ALA A 229 1.89 9.49 -15.64
C ALA A 229 0.51 8.82 -15.53
N VAL A 230 0.06 8.48 -14.31
CA VAL A 230 -1.27 7.86 -14.13
C VAL A 230 -2.40 8.85 -14.38
N GLU A 231 -2.25 10.15 -14.03
CA GLU A 231 -3.20 11.21 -14.36
C GLU A 231 -3.30 11.43 -15.87
N LYS A 232 -2.19 11.30 -16.61
CA LYS A 232 -2.20 11.31 -18.06
C LYS A 232 -2.95 10.11 -18.64
N MET A 233 -2.72 8.90 -18.11
CA MET A 233 -3.44 7.70 -18.52
C MET A 233 -4.96 7.84 -18.28
N GLU A 234 -5.38 8.46 -17.18
CA GLU A 234 -6.80 8.74 -16.92
C GLU A 234 -7.38 9.68 -17.98
N ARG A 235 -6.70 10.79 -18.32
CA ARG A 235 -7.13 11.71 -19.40
C ARG A 235 -7.21 11.03 -20.77
N GLU A 236 -6.39 10.02 -21.02
CA GLU A 236 -6.39 9.22 -22.25
C GLU A 236 -7.43 8.09 -22.25
N GLY A 237 -8.25 7.96 -21.20
CA GLY A 237 -9.24 6.88 -21.07
C GLY A 237 -8.63 5.49 -20.81
N LYS A 238 -7.35 5.43 -20.36
CA LYS A 238 -6.61 4.19 -20.09
C LYS A 238 -6.55 3.85 -18.60
N ALA A 239 -7.01 4.74 -17.73
CA ALA A 239 -7.07 4.50 -16.31
C ALA A 239 -8.33 5.07 -15.66
N VAL A 240 -8.74 4.46 -14.55
CA VAL A 240 -9.70 5.04 -13.59
C VAL A 240 -8.93 5.27 -12.29
N ILE A 241 -8.81 6.54 -11.89
CA ILE A 241 -8.21 6.90 -10.61
C ILE A 241 -9.30 7.04 -9.56
N ILE A 242 -9.10 6.36 -8.42
CA ILE A 242 -9.95 6.46 -7.23
C ILE A 242 -9.10 7.12 -6.14
N ARG A 243 -9.50 8.31 -5.71
CA ARG A 243 -8.78 9.12 -4.71
C ARG A 243 -9.74 9.83 -3.78
N PRO A 244 -9.30 10.25 -2.56
CA PRO A 244 -10.14 11.03 -1.66
C PRO A 244 -10.63 12.33 -2.35
N GLN A 245 -11.96 12.57 -2.27
CA GLN A 245 -12.63 13.74 -2.86
C GLN A 245 -12.75 14.90 -1.88
N ILE A 246 -12.64 14.62 -0.58
CA ILE A 246 -12.67 15.63 0.49
C ILE A 246 -11.26 15.88 1.03
N PRO A 247 -10.96 17.09 1.56
CA PRO A 247 -9.67 17.39 2.15
C PRO A 247 -9.31 16.41 3.28
N LEU A 248 -8.11 15.85 3.21
CA LEU A 248 -7.64 14.90 4.21
C LEU A 248 -7.25 15.62 5.52
N THR A 249 -7.86 15.21 6.61
CA THR A 249 -7.52 15.64 7.97
C THR A 249 -6.61 14.64 8.70
N ILE A 250 -6.15 13.61 7.97
CA ILE A 250 -5.37 12.47 8.47
C ILE A 250 -3.97 12.51 7.86
N ASP A 251 -2.96 12.36 8.69
CA ASP A 251 -1.61 12.08 8.23
C ASP A 251 -1.28 10.57 8.24
N LYS A 252 -0.05 10.23 7.87
CA LYS A 252 0.39 8.82 7.78
C LYS A 252 0.57 8.11 9.13
N PHE A 253 0.48 8.83 10.25
CA PHE A 253 0.64 8.32 11.61
C PHE A 253 -0.58 8.60 12.52
N ASP A 254 -1.66 9.13 11.98
CA ASP A 254 -2.88 9.37 12.78
C ASP A 254 -3.54 8.03 13.11
N ILE A 255 -3.76 7.77 14.42
CA ILE A 255 -4.37 6.56 14.95
C ILE A 255 -5.73 6.83 15.61
N LYS A 256 -6.37 7.95 15.33
CA LYS A 256 -7.68 8.29 15.89
C LYS A 256 -8.77 7.48 15.19
N PRO A 257 -9.45 6.52 15.88
CA PRO A 257 -10.38 5.59 15.24
C PRO A 257 -11.48 6.29 14.44
N HIS A 258 -12.12 7.32 15.01
CA HIS A 258 -13.21 8.05 14.35
C HIS A 258 -12.78 8.68 13.02
N LYS A 259 -11.54 9.19 12.92
CA LYS A 259 -11.02 9.74 11.66
C LYS A 259 -10.72 8.64 10.65
N LEU A 260 -10.13 7.54 11.11
CA LEU A 260 -9.79 6.39 10.26
C LEU A 260 -11.05 5.73 9.71
N LEU A 261 -12.10 5.58 10.54
CA LEU A 261 -13.40 5.07 10.13
C LEU A 261 -14.07 6.00 9.11
N ALA A 262 -14.07 7.30 9.36
CA ALA A 262 -14.61 8.28 8.40
C ALA A 262 -13.89 8.23 7.05
N LEU A 263 -12.55 8.05 7.06
CA LEU A 263 -11.78 7.89 5.83
C LEU A 263 -12.07 6.56 5.12
N HIS A 264 -12.26 5.48 5.88
CA HIS A 264 -12.65 4.18 5.36
C HIS A 264 -14.04 4.26 4.69
N ASP A 265 -15.03 4.85 5.38
CA ASP A 265 -16.39 5.02 4.85
C ASP A 265 -16.40 5.92 3.60
N HIS A 266 -15.56 6.97 3.57
CA HIS A 266 -15.35 7.77 2.36
C HIS A 266 -14.77 6.94 1.21
N GLY A 267 -13.84 6.02 1.51
CA GLY A 267 -13.29 5.08 0.54
C GLY A 267 -14.36 4.17 -0.06
N ILE A 268 -15.30 3.66 0.76
CA ILE A 268 -16.45 2.87 0.28
C ILE A 268 -17.26 3.68 -0.74
N GLY A 269 -17.63 4.91 -0.39
CA GLY A 269 -18.40 5.79 -1.29
C GLY A 269 -17.68 6.06 -2.62
N CYS A 270 -16.39 6.38 -2.58
CA CYS A 270 -15.59 6.59 -3.79
C CYS A 270 -15.44 5.30 -4.63
N GLY A 271 -15.30 4.15 -3.97
CA GLY A 271 -15.26 2.85 -4.62
C GLY A 271 -16.54 2.53 -5.36
N ILE A 272 -17.70 2.70 -4.70
CA ILE A 272 -19.03 2.51 -5.33
C ILE A 272 -19.19 3.42 -6.54
N ALA A 273 -18.88 4.71 -6.42
CA ALA A 273 -18.99 5.68 -7.50
C ALA A 273 -18.09 5.36 -8.72
N ALA A 274 -17.04 4.55 -8.53
CA ALA A 274 -16.12 4.17 -9.59
C ALA A 274 -16.54 2.91 -10.35
N ILE A 275 -17.50 2.11 -9.84
CA ILE A 275 -17.81 0.77 -10.38
C ILE A 275 -18.19 0.81 -11.87
N ASP A 276 -19.02 1.73 -12.28
CA ASP A 276 -19.47 1.78 -13.69
C ASP A 276 -18.33 2.22 -14.61
N ARG A 277 -17.52 3.21 -14.22
CA ARG A 277 -16.29 3.59 -14.96
C ARG A 277 -15.30 2.42 -15.09
N ILE A 278 -15.18 1.56 -14.05
CA ILE A 278 -14.35 0.36 -14.10
C ILE A 278 -14.90 -0.63 -15.15
N LYS A 279 -16.21 -0.87 -15.16
CA LYS A 279 -16.85 -1.75 -16.12
C LYS A 279 -16.69 -1.24 -17.56
N GLU A 280 -16.90 0.05 -17.78
CA GLU A 280 -16.70 0.70 -19.08
C GLU A 280 -15.25 0.56 -19.56
N LEU A 281 -14.27 0.82 -18.67
CA LEU A 281 -12.85 0.66 -18.99
C LEU A 281 -12.53 -0.79 -19.39
N GLU A 282 -13.08 -1.78 -18.72
CA GLU A 282 -12.85 -3.21 -19.01
C GLU A 282 -13.40 -3.61 -20.37
N GLN A 283 -14.55 -3.03 -20.80
CA GLN A 283 -15.21 -3.34 -22.07
C GLN A 283 -14.49 -2.77 -23.29
N GLN A 284 -13.82 -1.63 -23.17
CA GLN A 284 -12.99 -1.07 -24.23
C GLN A 284 -11.86 -2.02 -24.66
#